data_22a6668b145a478a4d51c95c2f8bed99
#
_entry.id   22a6668b145a478a4d51c95c2f8bed99
#
_cell.length_a   1.000
_cell.length_b   1.000
_cell.length_c   1.000
_cell.angle_alpha   90.00
_cell.angle_beta   90.00
_cell.angle_gamma   90.00
#
_symmetry.space_group_name_H-M   'P 1'
#
loop_
_entity.id
_entity.type
_entity.pdbx_description
1 polymer ?
#
loop_
_entity_poly.entity_id
_entity_poly.type
_entity_poly.pdbx_seq_one_letter_code
_entity_poly.pdbx_strand_id
1 'polypeptide(L)'
;MTTSEFIHQYRNDDVRQLAFLASKYPEVDAVFALDQIRGWQIAQTKLPRWAAVDGLQYPPHISMEQCSSEPTADYKAAVARRLASESLRTNEKALFVDITGGFGVDFSYIASALDIKAIYVERNEVLCNLARHNFPLLGLDKAEVVCGDGEEYAKKLEKATMVYIDPARRDEHGARTYGIEDCTPNILELLSMLMQKTDYVVVKLSPMLDWHSAVAAVDGCLDGSSCVTEVHIVSLANECKELLMVVAHGKQKLNVVCVNGNQQFAYCPDDDVAPVSYSDSEADAIVGSYLYEPNASIMKAGCFQALAEKYGVSGVGRNSHLFVSKTDVTEFPGRRFVVEAMSTMNKKELKRTLANITKANITTRNFPLSVAELRKRLKLKDGGDVYLFATTLADDSHVILVCKKAN
;
A
#
# COMPACT_ATOMS: atom_id res chain seq x y z
N MET A 1 35.38 -24.56 0.21
CA MET A 1 33.94 -24.13 0.43
C MET A 1 33.54 -23.37 -0.82
N THR A 2 32.51 -23.84 -1.50
CA THR A 2 31.94 -23.14 -2.67
C THR A 2 31.12 -21.93 -2.23
N THR A 3 30.81 -21.03 -3.15
CA THR A 3 29.92 -19.86 -2.87
C THR A 3 28.55 -20.29 -2.37
N SER A 4 27.96 -21.34 -2.94
CA SER A 4 26.65 -21.88 -2.51
C SER A 4 26.69 -22.47 -1.09
N GLU A 5 27.74 -23.23 -0.75
CA GLU A 5 27.95 -23.75 0.61
C GLU A 5 28.10 -22.61 1.63
N PHE A 6 28.83 -21.55 1.26
CA PHE A 6 29.02 -20.37 2.10
C PHE A 6 27.69 -19.67 2.38
N ILE A 7 26.89 -19.41 1.33
CA ILE A 7 25.57 -18.80 1.46
C ILE A 7 24.68 -19.64 2.40
N HIS A 8 24.59 -20.94 2.16
CA HIS A 8 23.74 -21.82 2.96
C HIS A 8 24.18 -21.88 4.44
N GLN A 9 25.48 -21.96 4.68
CA GLN A 9 26.01 -22.09 6.04
C GLN A 9 25.86 -20.81 6.87
N TYR A 10 26.01 -19.64 6.24
CA TYR A 10 26.10 -18.34 6.94
C TYR A 10 24.89 -17.42 6.70
N ARG A 11 23.82 -17.89 6.07
CA ARG A 11 22.67 -17.04 5.71
C ARG A 11 21.96 -16.38 6.89
N ASN A 12 22.15 -16.88 8.12
CA ASN A 12 21.58 -16.31 9.34
C ASN A 12 22.50 -15.33 10.10
N ASP A 13 23.75 -15.19 9.66
CA ASP A 13 24.75 -14.41 10.34
C ASP A 13 24.72 -12.92 9.90
N ASP A 14 25.35 -12.05 10.69
CA ASP A 14 25.45 -10.63 10.33
C ASP A 14 26.34 -10.43 9.10
N VAL A 15 25.74 -9.92 8.02
CA VAL A 15 26.40 -9.68 6.73
C VAL A 15 27.69 -8.84 6.87
N ARG A 16 27.72 -7.91 7.85
CA ARG A 16 28.92 -7.06 8.09
C ARG A 16 30.10 -7.88 8.58
N GLN A 17 29.85 -8.90 9.40
CA GLN A 17 30.90 -9.80 9.91
C GLN A 17 31.32 -10.80 8.83
N LEU A 18 30.38 -11.21 7.97
CA LEU A 18 30.63 -12.14 6.88
C LEU A 18 31.59 -11.57 5.81
N ALA A 19 31.61 -10.25 5.61
CA ALA A 19 32.55 -9.63 4.67
C ALA A 19 34.01 -9.92 5.04
N PHE A 20 34.36 -9.94 6.34
CA PHE A 20 35.68 -10.32 6.81
C PHE A 20 35.94 -11.84 6.75
N LEU A 21 34.89 -12.63 6.96
CA LEU A 21 35.01 -14.08 6.93
C LEU A 21 35.19 -14.60 5.50
N ALA A 22 34.47 -14.04 4.52
CA ALA A 22 34.55 -14.44 3.12
C ALA A 22 35.95 -14.32 2.54
N SER A 23 36.76 -13.36 3.01
CA SER A 23 38.15 -13.19 2.57
C SER A 23 39.06 -14.40 2.90
N LYS A 24 38.65 -15.29 3.82
CA LYS A 24 39.36 -16.52 4.17
C LYS A 24 39.11 -17.68 3.19
N TYR A 25 38.15 -17.51 2.30
CA TYR A 25 37.74 -18.54 1.32
C TYR A 25 37.94 -18.03 -0.11
N PRO A 26 39.11 -18.25 -0.71
CA PRO A 26 39.47 -17.68 -2.03
C PRO A 26 38.55 -18.11 -3.18
N GLU A 27 37.86 -19.24 -3.03
CA GLU A 27 36.95 -19.80 -4.04
C GLU A 27 35.51 -19.24 -3.91
N VAL A 28 35.24 -18.46 -2.88
CA VAL A 28 33.94 -17.85 -2.66
C VAL A 28 33.86 -16.50 -3.36
N ASP A 29 32.87 -16.33 -4.26
CA ASP A 29 32.52 -15.01 -4.74
C ASP A 29 31.84 -14.24 -3.58
N ALA A 30 32.65 -13.46 -2.86
CA ALA A 30 32.24 -12.79 -1.65
C ALA A 30 31.14 -11.75 -1.92
N VAL A 31 31.20 -11.03 -3.06
CA VAL A 31 30.22 -9.99 -3.40
C VAL A 31 28.87 -10.63 -3.64
N PHE A 32 28.83 -11.64 -4.50
CA PHE A 32 27.61 -12.38 -4.79
C PHE A 32 27.05 -13.05 -3.53
N ALA A 33 27.88 -13.73 -2.74
CA ALA A 33 27.43 -14.42 -1.54
C ALA A 33 26.79 -13.48 -0.52
N LEU A 34 27.40 -12.31 -0.29
CA LEU A 34 26.85 -11.32 0.65
C LEU A 34 25.56 -10.69 0.16
N ASP A 35 25.42 -10.44 -1.14
CA ASP A 35 24.18 -9.94 -1.74
C ASP A 35 23.05 -10.99 -1.61
N GLN A 36 23.34 -12.27 -1.88
CA GLN A 36 22.38 -13.36 -1.73
C GLN A 36 21.92 -13.51 -0.27
N ILE A 37 22.86 -13.51 0.69
CA ILE A 37 22.55 -13.61 2.12
C ILE A 37 21.67 -12.44 2.56
N ARG A 38 22.05 -11.22 2.17
CA ARG A 38 21.26 -10.02 2.50
C ARG A 38 19.87 -10.06 1.87
N GLY A 39 19.78 -10.44 0.60
CA GLY A 39 18.51 -10.60 -0.12
C GLY A 39 17.60 -11.59 0.57
N TRP A 40 18.12 -12.76 0.95
CA TRP A 40 17.39 -13.78 1.67
C TRP A 40 16.91 -13.30 3.06
N GLN A 41 17.77 -12.60 3.82
CA GLN A 41 17.39 -12.04 5.13
C GLN A 41 16.25 -11.02 5.02
N ILE A 42 16.26 -10.16 4.00
CA ILE A 42 15.15 -9.24 3.72
C ILE A 42 13.89 -10.02 3.33
N ALA A 43 14.04 -11.05 2.50
CA ALA A 43 12.94 -11.87 2.02
C ALA A 43 12.23 -12.60 3.15
N GLN A 44 12.92 -13.00 4.23
CA GLN A 44 12.30 -13.64 5.40
C GLN A 44 11.11 -12.84 5.98
N THR A 45 11.19 -11.53 5.94
CA THR A 45 10.13 -10.65 6.47
C THR A 45 9.25 -10.07 5.37
N LYS A 46 9.81 -9.79 4.20
CA LYS A 46 9.13 -9.11 3.09
C LYS A 46 8.42 -10.07 2.15
N LEU A 47 9.03 -11.25 1.89
CA LEU A 47 8.61 -12.27 0.92
C LEU A 47 8.79 -13.68 1.53
N PRO A 48 8.15 -14.03 2.64
CA PRO A 48 8.41 -15.28 3.37
C PRO A 48 8.20 -16.54 2.52
N ARG A 49 7.25 -16.58 1.58
CA ARG A 49 7.09 -17.72 0.65
C ARG A 49 8.30 -17.87 -0.29
N TRP A 50 8.87 -16.76 -0.74
CA TRP A 50 10.08 -16.83 -1.57
C TRP A 50 11.28 -17.29 -0.74
N ALA A 51 11.45 -16.77 0.48
CA ALA A 51 12.53 -17.19 1.38
C ALA A 51 12.50 -18.68 1.74
N ALA A 52 11.34 -19.33 1.64
CA ALA A 52 11.15 -20.75 1.88
C ALA A 52 11.54 -21.64 0.68
N VAL A 53 11.75 -21.07 -0.51
CA VAL A 53 12.15 -21.80 -1.71
C VAL A 53 13.68 -21.80 -1.80
N ASP A 54 14.27 -22.99 -1.73
CA ASP A 54 15.73 -23.12 -1.85
C ASP A 54 16.20 -22.84 -3.29
N GLY A 55 17.36 -22.17 -3.40
CA GLY A 55 17.99 -21.88 -4.68
C GLY A 55 17.53 -20.60 -5.35
N LEU A 56 16.56 -19.86 -4.79
CA LEU A 56 16.21 -18.55 -5.33
C LEU A 56 17.38 -17.57 -5.22
N GLN A 57 17.54 -16.77 -6.26
CA GLN A 57 18.51 -15.70 -6.32
C GLN A 57 17.85 -14.35 -6.10
N TYR A 58 18.56 -13.48 -5.40
CA TYR A 58 18.08 -12.14 -5.02
C TYR A 58 18.90 -11.06 -5.76
N PRO A 59 18.24 -9.96 -6.16
CA PRO A 59 18.90 -8.84 -6.81
C PRO A 59 19.68 -7.99 -5.80
N PRO A 60 20.50 -7.05 -6.28
CA PRO A 60 21.13 -6.06 -5.42
C PRO A 60 20.11 -5.36 -4.50
N HIS A 61 20.58 -4.91 -3.33
CA HIS A 61 19.81 -4.39 -2.22
C HIS A 61 18.69 -3.39 -2.60
N ILE A 62 18.97 -2.45 -3.52
CA ILE A 62 18.00 -1.43 -3.96
C ILE A 62 16.72 -2.06 -4.52
N SER A 63 16.85 -3.06 -5.39
CA SER A 63 15.71 -3.75 -5.98
C SER A 63 14.91 -4.53 -4.94
N MET A 64 15.57 -5.08 -3.91
CA MET A 64 14.91 -5.73 -2.79
C MET A 64 14.12 -4.75 -1.91
N GLU A 65 14.59 -3.52 -1.75
CA GLU A 65 13.85 -2.50 -1.00
C GLU A 65 12.63 -1.98 -1.75
N GLN A 66 12.74 -1.82 -3.05
CA GLN A 66 11.71 -1.23 -3.91
C GLN A 66 10.61 -2.22 -4.32
N CYS A 67 10.88 -3.53 -4.34
CA CYS A 67 9.86 -4.50 -4.72
C CYS A 67 8.68 -4.52 -3.73
N SER A 68 7.55 -5.02 -4.18
CA SER A 68 6.36 -5.23 -3.33
C SER A 68 6.65 -6.19 -2.18
N SER A 69 5.92 -6.02 -1.08
CA SER A 69 5.85 -7.04 -0.03
C SER A 69 4.88 -8.15 -0.42
N GLU A 70 5.04 -9.34 0.16
CA GLU A 70 4.14 -10.47 -0.08
C GLU A 70 2.66 -10.12 0.11
N PRO A 71 2.23 -9.46 1.21
CA PRO A 71 0.82 -9.10 1.36
C PRO A 71 0.28 -8.15 0.28
N THR A 72 1.11 -7.22 -0.23
CA THR A 72 0.68 -6.32 -1.30
C THR A 72 0.66 -7.01 -2.66
N ALA A 73 1.57 -7.95 -2.90
CA ALA A 73 1.58 -8.78 -4.11
C ALA A 73 0.39 -9.74 -4.14
N ASP A 74 0.06 -10.38 -3.02
CA ASP A 74 -1.15 -11.21 -2.86
C ASP A 74 -2.42 -10.43 -3.14
N TYR A 75 -2.50 -9.19 -2.63
CA TYR A 75 -3.65 -8.33 -2.89
C TYR A 75 -3.82 -8.05 -4.38
N LYS A 76 -2.75 -7.67 -5.09
CA LYS A 76 -2.76 -7.47 -6.55
C LYS A 76 -3.17 -8.73 -7.31
N ALA A 77 -2.64 -9.88 -6.89
CA ALA A 77 -2.99 -11.18 -7.45
C ALA A 77 -4.48 -11.51 -7.28
N ALA A 78 -5.06 -11.21 -6.12
CA ALA A 78 -6.49 -11.39 -5.87
C ALA A 78 -7.35 -10.47 -6.74
N VAL A 79 -6.96 -9.20 -6.92
CA VAL A 79 -7.61 -8.25 -7.83
C VAL A 79 -7.53 -8.76 -9.27
N ALA A 80 -6.35 -9.14 -9.74
CA ALA A 80 -6.15 -9.67 -11.09
C ALA A 80 -7.02 -10.90 -11.37
N ARG A 81 -7.06 -11.87 -10.44
CA ARG A 81 -7.88 -13.08 -10.56
C ARG A 81 -9.38 -12.76 -10.63
N ARG A 82 -9.85 -11.81 -9.83
CA ARG A 82 -11.25 -11.37 -9.85
C ARG A 82 -11.60 -10.73 -11.19
N LEU A 83 -10.78 -9.81 -11.69
CA LEU A 83 -10.99 -9.12 -12.97
C LEU A 83 -11.00 -10.11 -14.14
N ALA A 84 -10.03 -11.02 -14.20
CA ALA A 84 -9.90 -11.98 -15.28
C ALA A 84 -10.88 -13.18 -15.18
N SER A 85 -11.69 -13.28 -14.14
CA SER A 85 -12.47 -14.48 -13.81
C SER A 85 -13.39 -14.96 -14.93
N GLU A 86 -13.96 -14.06 -15.73
CA GLU A 86 -14.80 -14.41 -16.87
C GLU A 86 -13.95 -14.85 -18.06
N SER A 87 -12.92 -14.09 -18.40
CA SER A 87 -11.98 -14.41 -19.47
C SER A 87 -11.28 -15.74 -19.25
N LEU A 88 -10.94 -16.09 -18.02
CA LEU A 88 -10.33 -17.38 -17.67
C LEU A 88 -11.24 -18.57 -17.93
N ARG A 89 -12.56 -18.40 -17.88
CA ARG A 89 -13.53 -19.48 -18.15
C ARG A 89 -13.86 -19.64 -19.63
N THR A 90 -13.75 -18.56 -20.41
CA THR A 90 -14.27 -18.51 -21.78
C THR A 90 -13.19 -18.44 -22.84
N ASN A 91 -11.97 -18.11 -22.49
CA ASN A 91 -10.88 -17.84 -23.43
C ASN A 91 -9.64 -18.71 -23.15
N GLU A 92 -9.48 -19.78 -23.93
CA GLU A 92 -8.30 -20.66 -23.88
C GLU A 92 -6.97 -19.95 -24.23
N LYS A 93 -7.05 -18.76 -24.86
CA LYS A 93 -5.90 -17.92 -25.24
C LYS A 93 -5.69 -16.74 -24.29
N ALA A 94 -6.21 -16.84 -23.05
CA ALA A 94 -5.99 -15.81 -22.06
C ALA A 94 -4.48 -15.58 -21.85
N LEU A 95 -4.08 -14.31 -21.80
CA LEU A 95 -2.68 -13.90 -21.69
C LEU A 95 -2.55 -12.77 -20.66
N PHE A 96 -1.62 -12.94 -19.73
CA PHE A 96 -1.18 -11.89 -18.83
C PHE A 96 0.18 -11.34 -19.27
N VAL A 97 0.36 -10.03 -19.27
CA VAL A 97 1.61 -9.36 -19.64
C VAL A 97 1.96 -8.33 -18.57
N ASP A 98 3.17 -8.41 -18.03
CA ASP A 98 3.78 -7.34 -17.24
C ASP A 98 4.87 -6.68 -18.09
N ILE A 99 4.68 -5.41 -18.44
CA ILE A 99 5.63 -4.66 -19.28
C ILE A 99 6.71 -3.91 -18.48
N THR A 100 6.72 -4.08 -17.15
CA THR A 100 7.62 -3.42 -16.20
C THR A 100 8.16 -4.38 -15.15
N GLY A 101 8.51 -5.58 -15.55
CA GLY A 101 8.75 -6.75 -14.72
C GLY A 101 9.56 -6.58 -13.43
N GLY A 102 10.59 -5.73 -13.42
CA GLY A 102 11.43 -5.46 -12.27
C GLY A 102 12.04 -6.74 -11.66
N PHE A 103 11.99 -6.90 -10.35
CA PHE A 103 12.45 -8.15 -9.71
C PHE A 103 11.45 -9.32 -9.91
N GLY A 104 10.26 -9.07 -10.43
CA GLY A 104 9.29 -10.11 -10.77
C GLY A 104 8.38 -10.54 -9.60
N VAL A 105 8.35 -9.80 -8.50
CA VAL A 105 7.50 -10.14 -7.35
C VAL A 105 6.02 -10.05 -7.75
N ASP A 106 5.55 -8.89 -8.18
CA ASP A 106 4.15 -8.70 -8.58
C ASP A 106 3.77 -9.65 -9.71
N PHE A 107 4.63 -9.76 -10.72
CA PHE A 107 4.45 -10.71 -11.82
C PHE A 107 4.22 -12.13 -11.33
N SER A 108 5.08 -12.63 -10.44
CA SER A 108 5.03 -14.02 -9.99
C SER A 108 3.74 -14.36 -9.23
N TYR A 109 3.28 -13.44 -8.36
CA TYR A 109 2.05 -13.63 -7.60
C TYR A 109 0.81 -13.55 -8.51
N ILE A 110 0.78 -12.61 -9.45
CA ILE A 110 -0.32 -12.50 -10.41
C ILE A 110 -0.35 -13.69 -11.36
N ALA A 111 0.79 -14.06 -11.96
CA ALA A 111 0.90 -15.19 -12.88
C ALA A 111 0.49 -16.52 -12.21
N SER A 112 0.94 -16.75 -10.97
CA SER A 112 0.53 -17.91 -10.18
C SER A 112 -0.98 -17.93 -9.91
N ALA A 113 -1.59 -16.79 -9.59
CA ALA A 113 -3.02 -16.69 -9.30
C ALA A 113 -3.90 -16.89 -10.53
N LEU A 114 -3.44 -16.44 -11.70
CA LEU A 114 -4.17 -16.56 -12.97
C LEU A 114 -4.00 -17.95 -13.60
N ASP A 115 -2.84 -18.60 -13.42
CA ASP A 115 -2.46 -19.90 -13.98
C ASP A 115 -2.66 -20.01 -15.52
N ILE A 116 -2.37 -18.94 -16.24
CA ILE A 116 -2.42 -18.82 -17.71
C ILE A 116 -1.03 -18.52 -18.28
N LYS A 117 -0.91 -18.46 -19.60
CA LYS A 117 0.31 -17.94 -20.23
C LYS A 117 0.57 -16.53 -19.70
N ALA A 118 1.81 -16.29 -19.25
CA ALA A 118 2.24 -15.02 -18.69
C ALA A 118 3.56 -14.56 -19.34
N ILE A 119 3.67 -13.28 -19.66
CA ILE A 119 4.87 -12.70 -20.26
C ILE A 119 5.39 -11.60 -19.33
N TYR A 120 6.62 -11.78 -18.91
CA TYR A 120 7.39 -10.83 -18.14
C TYR A 120 8.34 -10.09 -19.07
N VAL A 121 8.25 -8.75 -19.12
CA VAL A 121 9.11 -7.90 -19.93
C VAL A 121 9.92 -6.97 -19.01
N GLU A 122 11.23 -7.01 -19.14
CA GLU A 122 12.15 -6.18 -18.35
C GLU A 122 13.37 -5.81 -19.22
N ARG A 123 13.81 -4.54 -19.14
CA ARG A 123 14.96 -4.04 -19.90
C ARG A 123 16.32 -4.36 -19.28
N ASN A 124 16.35 -4.58 -17.95
CA ASN A 124 17.58 -4.90 -17.23
C ASN A 124 17.90 -6.39 -17.37
N GLU A 125 19.00 -6.69 -18.08
CA GLU A 125 19.43 -8.07 -18.35
C GLU A 125 19.71 -8.86 -17.07
N VAL A 126 20.22 -8.22 -16.00
CA VAL A 126 20.47 -8.88 -14.72
C VAL A 126 19.15 -9.36 -14.10
N LEU A 127 18.11 -8.54 -14.12
CA LEU A 127 16.78 -8.90 -13.62
C LEU A 127 16.12 -9.98 -14.50
N CYS A 128 16.30 -9.91 -15.83
CA CYS A 128 15.83 -10.95 -16.74
C CYS A 128 16.49 -12.31 -16.43
N ASN A 129 17.77 -12.32 -16.14
CA ASN A 129 18.49 -13.56 -15.80
C ASN A 129 18.05 -14.12 -14.45
N LEU A 130 17.79 -13.26 -13.45
CA LEU A 130 17.18 -13.66 -12.18
C LEU A 130 15.78 -14.24 -12.38
N ALA A 131 14.95 -13.61 -13.21
CA ALA A 131 13.60 -14.09 -13.52
C ALA A 131 13.67 -15.48 -14.20
N ARG A 132 14.53 -15.68 -15.19
CA ARG A 132 14.72 -16.99 -15.85
C ARG A 132 15.16 -18.09 -14.89
N HIS A 133 15.96 -17.72 -13.88
CA HIS A 133 16.39 -18.66 -12.83
C HIS A 133 15.28 -18.94 -11.81
N ASN A 134 14.60 -17.90 -11.34
CA ASN A 134 13.67 -17.99 -10.23
C ASN A 134 12.29 -18.54 -10.61
N PHE A 135 11.76 -18.18 -11.79
CA PHE A 135 10.38 -18.54 -12.15
C PHE A 135 10.12 -20.04 -12.19
N PRO A 136 11.03 -20.90 -12.75
CA PRO A 136 10.85 -22.35 -12.64
C PRO A 136 10.82 -22.85 -11.19
N LEU A 137 11.68 -22.28 -10.31
CA LEU A 137 11.71 -22.66 -8.89
C LEU A 137 10.42 -22.23 -8.14
N LEU A 138 9.75 -21.19 -8.63
CA LEU A 138 8.47 -20.70 -8.13
C LEU A 138 7.27 -21.42 -8.77
N GLY A 139 7.49 -22.42 -9.64
CA GLY A 139 6.45 -23.17 -10.33
C GLY A 139 5.72 -22.39 -11.43
N LEU A 140 6.35 -21.38 -12.00
CA LEU A 140 5.76 -20.54 -13.06
C LEU A 140 6.10 -21.09 -14.45
N ASP A 141 5.71 -22.34 -14.73
CA ASP A 141 6.05 -23.05 -15.98
C ASP A 141 5.45 -22.41 -17.24
N LYS A 142 4.41 -21.59 -17.08
CA LYS A 142 3.73 -20.88 -18.18
C LYS A 142 4.29 -19.46 -18.39
N ALA A 143 5.30 -19.05 -17.63
CA ALA A 143 5.93 -17.73 -17.74
C ALA A 143 7.00 -17.70 -18.82
N GLU A 144 7.00 -16.64 -19.60
CA GLU A 144 8.01 -16.33 -20.62
C GLU A 144 8.73 -15.04 -20.23
N VAL A 145 10.07 -15.04 -20.27
CA VAL A 145 10.89 -13.88 -19.94
C VAL A 145 11.42 -13.24 -21.22
N VAL A 146 10.97 -12.02 -21.47
CA VAL A 146 11.41 -11.17 -22.57
C VAL A 146 12.35 -10.09 -22.01
N CYS A 147 13.62 -10.10 -22.44
CA CYS A 147 14.56 -9.04 -22.12
C CYS A 147 14.45 -7.94 -23.19
N GLY A 148 13.87 -6.81 -22.84
CA GLY A 148 13.62 -5.72 -23.78
C GLY A 148 12.83 -4.57 -23.16
N ASP A 149 12.59 -3.57 -23.99
CA ASP A 149 11.82 -2.40 -23.60
C ASP A 149 10.31 -2.72 -23.57
N GLY A 150 9.64 -2.36 -22.48
CA GLY A 150 8.21 -2.63 -22.26
C GLY A 150 7.29 -1.85 -23.21
N GLU A 151 7.65 -0.60 -23.56
CA GLU A 151 6.87 0.20 -24.50
C GLU A 151 6.94 -0.39 -25.91
N GLU A 152 8.13 -0.80 -26.32
CA GLU A 152 8.32 -1.45 -27.64
C GLU A 152 7.62 -2.82 -27.70
N TYR A 153 7.58 -3.55 -26.58
CA TYR A 153 6.81 -4.78 -26.48
C TYR A 153 5.31 -4.52 -26.59
N ALA A 154 4.80 -3.52 -25.86
CA ALA A 154 3.38 -3.12 -25.87
C ALA A 154 2.92 -2.72 -27.29
N LYS A 155 3.76 -2.03 -28.06
CA LYS A 155 3.45 -1.68 -29.46
C LYS A 155 3.26 -2.91 -30.35
N LYS A 156 4.01 -3.98 -30.11
CA LYS A 156 3.97 -5.25 -30.88
C LYS A 156 2.97 -6.27 -30.34
N LEU A 157 2.43 -6.04 -29.14
CA LEU A 157 1.42 -6.89 -28.53
C LEU A 157 0.18 -6.94 -29.44
N GLU A 158 -0.31 -8.14 -29.77
CA GLU A 158 -1.52 -8.31 -30.56
C GLU A 158 -2.77 -8.26 -29.68
N LYS A 159 -2.85 -9.13 -28.69
CA LYS A 159 -3.95 -9.20 -27.72
C LYS A 159 -3.50 -9.79 -26.40
N ALA A 160 -4.06 -9.28 -25.30
CA ALA A 160 -3.91 -9.82 -23.96
C ALA A 160 -5.24 -9.75 -23.19
N THR A 161 -5.39 -10.52 -22.14
CA THR A 161 -6.49 -10.37 -21.17
C THR A 161 -6.18 -9.25 -20.21
N MET A 162 -4.93 -9.16 -19.77
CA MET A 162 -4.51 -8.15 -18.80
C MET A 162 -3.08 -7.69 -19.06
N VAL A 163 -2.87 -6.38 -18.98
CA VAL A 163 -1.54 -5.77 -18.94
C VAL A 163 -1.35 -5.12 -17.58
N TYR A 164 -0.24 -5.43 -16.92
CA TYR A 164 0.19 -4.82 -15.67
C TYR A 164 1.35 -3.86 -15.93
N ILE A 165 1.34 -2.73 -15.23
CA ILE A 165 2.35 -1.68 -15.35
C ILE A 165 2.68 -1.13 -13.97
N ASP A 166 3.95 -1.19 -13.57
CA ASP A 166 4.52 -0.52 -12.39
C ASP A 166 5.58 0.50 -12.86
N PRO A 167 5.16 1.68 -13.32
CA PRO A 167 6.09 2.63 -13.91
C PRO A 167 7.01 3.24 -12.87
N ALA A 168 8.30 3.31 -13.20
CA ALA A 168 9.26 4.05 -12.40
C ALA A 168 9.02 5.56 -12.52
N ARG A 169 9.31 6.32 -11.46
CA ARG A 169 9.34 7.77 -11.57
C ARG A 169 10.54 8.20 -12.41
N ARG A 170 10.35 9.17 -13.28
CA ARG A 170 11.48 9.81 -13.96
C ARG A 170 12.25 10.61 -12.93
N ASP A 171 13.46 10.16 -12.63
CA ASP A 171 14.36 10.86 -11.72
C ASP A 171 15.69 11.14 -12.43
N GLU A 172 15.67 11.98 -13.47
CA GLU A 172 16.91 12.43 -14.11
C GLU A 172 17.66 13.48 -13.27
N HIS A 173 17.02 14.10 -12.26
CA HIS A 173 17.61 15.20 -11.48
C HIS A 173 17.30 15.18 -9.98
N GLY A 174 16.80 14.08 -9.39
CA GLY A 174 16.52 13.99 -7.94
C GLY A 174 15.37 14.89 -7.45
N ALA A 175 14.61 15.52 -8.34
CA ALA A 175 13.44 16.29 -7.97
C ALA A 175 12.22 15.33 -7.74
N ARG A 176 11.51 15.56 -6.66
CA ARG A 176 10.26 14.82 -6.38
C ARG A 176 9.19 15.26 -7.38
N THR A 177 8.97 14.47 -8.41
CA THR A 177 7.87 14.64 -9.34
C THR A 177 6.60 14.05 -8.76
N TYR A 178 5.47 14.74 -8.92
CA TYR A 178 4.21 14.39 -8.27
C TYR A 178 3.09 14.07 -9.28
N GLY A 179 3.37 14.09 -10.59
CA GLY A 179 2.41 13.82 -11.65
C GLY A 179 2.49 12.39 -12.19
N ILE A 180 1.39 11.89 -12.74
CA ILE A 180 1.35 10.61 -13.44
C ILE A 180 2.09 10.70 -14.79
N GLU A 181 2.15 11.87 -15.38
CA GLU A 181 2.89 12.20 -16.59
C GLU A 181 4.40 12.06 -16.47
N ASP A 182 4.92 12.10 -15.24
CA ASP A 182 6.36 12.00 -14.94
C ASP A 182 6.84 10.54 -14.80
N CYS A 183 5.97 9.58 -15.04
CA CYS A 183 6.28 8.16 -14.94
C CYS A 183 6.98 7.61 -16.19
N THR A 184 7.80 6.57 -16.04
CA THR A 184 8.42 5.82 -17.14
C THR A 184 8.12 4.33 -16.97
N PRO A 185 7.43 3.67 -17.92
CA PRO A 185 6.85 4.24 -19.16
C PRO A 185 5.79 5.31 -18.89
N ASN A 186 5.60 6.24 -19.86
CA ASN A 186 4.52 7.22 -19.76
C ASN A 186 3.17 6.53 -20.04
N ILE A 187 2.42 6.34 -18.96
CA ILE A 187 1.15 5.60 -19.01
C ILE A 187 0.13 6.28 -19.91
N LEU A 188 0.04 7.62 -19.86
CA LEU A 188 -0.94 8.38 -20.61
C LEU A 188 -0.77 8.23 -22.12
N GLU A 189 0.46 8.02 -22.60
CA GLU A 189 0.76 7.76 -24.00
C GLU A 189 0.43 6.32 -24.43
N LEU A 190 0.48 5.37 -23.50
CA LEU A 190 0.30 3.95 -23.79
C LEU A 190 -1.14 3.47 -23.67
N LEU A 191 -1.94 4.06 -22.76
CA LEU A 191 -3.24 3.53 -22.35
C LEU A 191 -4.22 3.39 -23.52
N SER A 192 -4.37 4.41 -24.37
CA SER A 192 -5.31 4.35 -25.51
C SER A 192 -4.98 3.19 -26.46
N MET A 193 -3.69 2.97 -26.74
CA MET A 193 -3.24 1.85 -27.56
C MET A 193 -3.44 0.49 -26.85
N LEU A 194 -3.12 0.40 -25.57
CA LEU A 194 -3.26 -0.82 -24.79
C LEU A 194 -4.72 -1.23 -24.66
N MET A 195 -5.64 -0.30 -24.43
CA MET A 195 -7.06 -0.60 -24.33
C MET A 195 -7.68 -1.12 -25.63
N GLN A 196 -7.06 -0.90 -26.79
CA GLN A 196 -7.46 -1.56 -28.04
C GLN A 196 -7.04 -3.04 -28.11
N LYS A 197 -6.13 -3.47 -27.24
CA LYS A 197 -5.45 -4.77 -27.27
C LYS A 197 -5.71 -5.63 -26.04
N THR A 198 -6.33 -5.10 -24.98
CA THR A 198 -6.49 -5.81 -23.72
C THR A 198 -7.85 -5.52 -23.08
N ASP A 199 -8.35 -6.48 -22.30
CA ASP A 199 -9.61 -6.29 -21.55
C ASP A 199 -9.37 -5.39 -20.31
N TYR A 200 -8.18 -5.48 -19.69
CA TYR A 200 -7.82 -4.73 -18.50
C TYR A 200 -6.38 -4.20 -18.56
N VAL A 201 -6.19 -2.95 -18.17
CA VAL A 201 -4.88 -2.42 -17.79
C VAL A 201 -4.88 -2.14 -16.29
N VAL A 202 -3.93 -2.72 -15.60
CA VAL A 202 -3.74 -2.54 -14.15
C VAL A 202 -2.45 -1.78 -13.92
N VAL A 203 -2.55 -0.60 -13.31
CA VAL A 203 -1.42 0.31 -13.10
C VAL A 203 -1.15 0.47 -11.61
N LYS A 204 0.05 0.14 -11.18
CA LYS A 204 0.52 0.43 -9.82
C LYS A 204 1.15 1.82 -9.78
N LEU A 205 0.73 2.64 -8.84
CA LEU A 205 1.21 4.00 -8.68
C LEU A 205 1.75 4.23 -7.26
N SER A 206 2.62 5.22 -7.15
CA SER A 206 3.13 5.66 -5.85
C SER A 206 2.00 6.14 -4.92
N PRO A 207 2.05 5.81 -3.61
CA PRO A 207 1.08 6.32 -2.64
C PRO A 207 1.15 7.84 -2.45
N MET A 208 2.19 8.49 -2.96
CA MET A 208 2.35 9.96 -2.90
C MET A 208 1.51 10.69 -3.94
N LEU A 209 1.11 10.02 -5.03
CA LEU A 209 0.26 10.62 -6.07
C LEU A 209 -1.14 10.95 -5.52
N ASP A 210 -1.70 12.05 -5.99
CA ASP A 210 -3.12 12.34 -5.79
C ASP A 210 -3.96 11.47 -6.73
N TRP A 211 -4.78 10.60 -6.15
CA TRP A 211 -5.53 9.62 -6.94
C TRP A 211 -6.63 10.25 -7.78
N HIS A 212 -7.23 11.38 -7.33
CA HIS A 212 -8.26 12.09 -8.12
C HIS A 212 -7.65 12.68 -9.38
N SER A 213 -6.50 13.37 -9.25
CA SER A 213 -5.76 13.92 -10.38
C SER A 213 -5.30 12.82 -11.34
N ALA A 214 -4.86 11.68 -10.80
CA ALA A 214 -4.45 10.54 -11.63
C ALA A 214 -5.62 9.94 -12.42
N VAL A 215 -6.79 9.76 -11.80
CA VAL A 215 -8.01 9.31 -12.49
C VAL A 215 -8.41 10.29 -13.59
N ALA A 216 -8.46 11.59 -13.27
CA ALA A 216 -8.82 12.60 -14.26
C ALA A 216 -7.87 12.65 -15.45
N ALA A 217 -6.55 12.49 -15.22
CA ALA A 217 -5.55 12.44 -16.29
C ALA A 217 -5.72 11.19 -17.17
N VAL A 218 -5.96 10.02 -16.57
CA VAL A 218 -6.18 8.76 -17.29
C VAL A 218 -7.46 8.82 -18.11
N ASP A 219 -8.59 9.20 -17.52
CA ASP A 219 -9.87 9.31 -18.25
C ASP A 219 -9.79 10.36 -19.36
N GLY A 220 -9.00 11.42 -19.15
CA GLY A 220 -8.78 12.47 -20.15
C GLY A 220 -7.96 12.03 -21.37
N CYS A 221 -7.14 10.98 -21.27
CA CYS A 221 -6.37 10.44 -22.39
C CYS A 221 -7.09 9.32 -23.17
N LEU A 222 -8.22 8.83 -22.65
CA LEU A 222 -9.03 7.78 -23.27
C LEU A 222 -10.12 8.39 -24.15
N ASP A 223 -10.52 7.65 -25.18
CA ASP A 223 -11.53 8.08 -26.19
C ASP A 223 -12.99 7.98 -25.70
N GLY A 224 -13.19 7.66 -24.42
CA GLY A 224 -14.50 7.46 -23.79
C GLY A 224 -15.11 6.08 -24.03
N SER A 225 -14.43 5.17 -24.73
CA SER A 225 -14.80 3.75 -24.83
C SER A 225 -14.31 2.92 -23.64
N SER A 226 -13.40 3.47 -22.87
CA SER A 226 -12.81 2.89 -21.67
C SER A 226 -12.70 3.96 -20.58
N CYS A 227 -12.62 3.54 -19.33
CA CYS A 227 -12.44 4.46 -18.19
C CYS A 227 -11.70 3.76 -17.02
N VAL A 228 -11.28 4.55 -16.04
CA VAL A 228 -10.87 4.02 -14.74
C VAL A 228 -12.10 3.48 -14.02
N THR A 229 -12.12 2.18 -13.78
CA THR A 229 -13.24 1.50 -13.12
C THR A 229 -13.01 1.29 -11.63
N GLU A 230 -11.74 1.14 -11.22
CA GLU A 230 -11.40 0.92 -9.83
C GLU A 230 -10.10 1.65 -9.45
N VAL A 231 -10.08 2.19 -8.23
CA VAL A 231 -8.87 2.67 -7.55
C VAL A 231 -8.76 1.97 -6.21
N HIS A 232 -7.68 1.23 -6.00
CA HIS A 232 -7.39 0.60 -4.72
C HIS A 232 -6.30 1.40 -4.00
N ILE A 233 -6.59 1.85 -2.79
CA ILE A 233 -5.65 2.52 -1.91
C ILE A 233 -5.18 1.48 -0.90
N VAL A 234 -3.99 0.93 -1.15
CA VAL A 234 -3.48 -0.21 -0.41
C VAL A 234 -2.54 0.23 0.71
N SER A 235 -2.93 -0.09 1.93
CA SER A 235 -2.14 0.15 3.14
C SER A 235 -1.83 -1.16 3.85
N LEU A 236 -0.69 -1.19 4.52
CA LEU A 236 -0.27 -2.29 5.39
C LEU A 236 0.29 -1.70 6.69
N ALA A 237 -0.12 -2.28 7.83
CA ALA A 237 0.26 -1.77 9.15
C ALA A 237 0.00 -0.26 9.33
N ASN A 238 -1.12 0.22 8.79
CA ASN A 238 -1.54 1.62 8.82
C ASN A 238 -0.60 2.60 8.08
N GLU A 239 0.10 2.13 7.07
CA GLU A 239 0.93 2.92 6.17
C GLU A 239 0.50 2.67 4.72
N CYS A 240 0.19 3.74 3.97
CA CYS A 240 -0.19 3.62 2.56
C CYS A 240 1.05 3.22 1.74
N LYS A 241 0.96 2.08 1.05
CA LYS A 241 2.06 1.47 0.31
C LYS A 241 2.00 1.73 -1.18
N GLU A 242 0.82 1.69 -1.76
CA GLU A 242 0.61 1.85 -3.21
C GLU A 242 -0.83 2.25 -3.53
N LEU A 243 -1.01 2.80 -4.71
CA LEU A 243 -2.30 2.92 -5.39
C LEU A 243 -2.32 1.90 -6.53
N LEU A 244 -3.45 1.22 -6.72
CA LEU A 244 -3.66 0.35 -7.86
C LEU A 244 -4.86 0.86 -8.63
N MET A 245 -4.67 1.19 -9.90
CA MET A 245 -5.70 1.71 -10.79
C MET A 245 -6.05 0.65 -11.83
N VAL A 246 -7.33 0.42 -12.03
CA VAL A 246 -7.84 -0.52 -13.05
C VAL A 246 -8.54 0.27 -14.13
N VAL A 247 -8.09 0.10 -15.37
CA VAL A 247 -8.73 0.64 -16.58
C VAL A 247 -9.39 -0.51 -17.34
N ALA A 248 -10.65 -0.35 -17.71
CA ALA A 248 -11.42 -1.35 -18.42
C ALA A 248 -12.35 -0.70 -19.47
N HIS A 249 -12.93 -1.54 -20.35
CA HIS A 249 -13.88 -1.10 -21.36
C HIS A 249 -15.24 -0.72 -20.76
N GLY A 250 -15.92 0.17 -21.47
CA GLY A 250 -17.26 0.66 -21.10
C GLY A 250 -17.22 1.84 -20.15
N LYS A 251 -18.39 2.43 -19.94
CA LYS A 251 -18.60 3.49 -18.94
C LYS A 251 -19.14 2.85 -17.66
N GLN A 252 -18.34 2.84 -16.63
CA GLN A 252 -18.71 2.32 -15.32
C GLN A 252 -18.53 3.40 -14.27
N LYS A 253 -19.30 3.32 -13.19
CA LYS A 253 -19.02 4.14 -11.99
C LYS A 253 -17.70 3.73 -11.38
N LEU A 254 -16.92 4.72 -10.99
CA LEU A 254 -15.67 4.49 -10.29
C LEU A 254 -15.91 3.85 -8.92
N ASN A 255 -15.26 2.74 -8.65
CA ASN A 255 -15.24 2.10 -7.33
C ASN A 255 -13.90 2.34 -6.64
N VAL A 256 -13.92 3.02 -5.50
CA VAL A 256 -12.71 3.25 -4.70
C VAL A 256 -12.66 2.27 -3.54
N VAL A 257 -11.60 1.50 -3.45
CA VAL A 257 -11.40 0.44 -2.47
C VAL A 257 -10.24 0.80 -1.54
N CYS A 258 -10.54 1.05 -0.28
CA CYS A 258 -9.56 1.33 0.76
C CYS A 258 -9.21 0.03 1.50
N VAL A 259 -7.93 -0.30 1.55
CA VAL A 259 -7.42 -1.56 2.14
C VAL A 259 -6.34 -1.26 3.17
N ASN A 260 -6.43 -1.91 4.34
CA ASN A 260 -5.35 -1.89 5.33
C ASN A 260 -5.24 -3.29 5.97
N GLY A 261 -4.34 -4.10 5.43
CA GLY A 261 -4.27 -5.52 5.79
C GLY A 261 -5.60 -6.22 5.47
N ASN A 262 -6.27 -6.74 6.49
CA ASN A 262 -7.57 -7.43 6.34
C ASN A 262 -8.79 -6.48 6.40
N GLN A 263 -8.59 -5.20 6.71
CA GLN A 263 -9.66 -4.23 6.71
C GLN A 263 -9.92 -3.72 5.30
N GLN A 264 -11.17 -3.72 4.87
CA GLN A 264 -11.55 -3.22 3.55
C GLN A 264 -12.81 -2.36 3.63
N PHE A 265 -12.80 -1.25 2.91
CA PHE A 265 -13.95 -0.36 2.72
C PHE A 265 -14.01 0.06 1.27
N ALA A 266 -15.17 -0.06 0.65
CA ALA A 266 -15.38 0.36 -0.73
C ALA A 266 -16.54 1.36 -0.82
N TYR A 267 -16.41 2.32 -1.72
CA TYR A 267 -17.41 3.35 -1.99
C TYR A 267 -17.32 3.84 -3.44
N CYS A 268 -18.38 4.45 -3.93
CA CYS A 268 -18.40 5.17 -5.19
C CYS A 268 -18.37 6.69 -4.89
N PRO A 269 -17.39 7.45 -5.43
CA PRO A 269 -17.33 8.90 -5.21
C PRO A 269 -18.54 9.67 -5.73
N ASP A 270 -19.25 9.12 -6.73
CA ASP A 270 -20.41 9.74 -7.37
C ASP A 270 -21.73 9.42 -6.66
N ASP A 271 -21.71 8.62 -5.58
CA ASP A 271 -22.92 8.36 -4.81
C ASP A 271 -23.28 9.59 -3.97
N ASP A 272 -24.58 9.87 -3.92
CA ASP A 272 -25.14 10.95 -3.10
C ASP A 272 -25.13 10.52 -1.63
N VAL A 273 -24.18 11.04 -0.87
CA VAL A 273 -23.95 10.72 0.55
C VAL A 273 -24.22 11.94 1.41
N ALA A 274 -24.89 11.73 2.53
CA ALA A 274 -25.16 12.81 3.47
C ALA A 274 -23.87 13.44 4.04
N PRO A 275 -23.87 14.77 4.29
CA PRO A 275 -22.75 15.42 4.99
C PRO A 275 -22.50 14.77 6.37
N VAL A 276 -21.24 14.76 6.80
CA VAL A 276 -20.86 14.26 8.13
C VAL A 276 -21.63 15.05 9.20
N SER A 277 -22.41 14.36 10.02
CA SER A 277 -22.95 14.93 11.26
C SER A 277 -21.86 15.00 12.32
N TYR A 278 -21.91 16.02 13.18
CA TYR A 278 -20.92 16.17 14.26
C TYR A 278 -21.59 15.94 15.61
N SER A 279 -20.85 15.34 16.55
CA SER A 279 -21.29 15.20 17.93
C SER A 279 -21.32 16.57 18.63
N ASP A 280 -22.15 16.70 19.66
CA ASP A 280 -22.07 17.86 20.55
C ASP A 280 -20.69 17.94 21.19
N SER A 281 -20.21 19.17 21.39
CA SER A 281 -18.86 19.43 21.93
C SER A 281 -18.79 19.33 23.46
N GLU A 282 -19.90 19.06 24.12
CA GLU A 282 -19.93 18.88 25.56
C GLU A 282 -19.31 17.56 26.01
N ALA A 283 -18.66 17.57 27.16
CA ALA A 283 -17.98 16.40 27.69
C ALA A 283 -18.91 15.19 27.84
N ASP A 284 -20.14 15.40 28.26
CA ASP A 284 -21.15 14.34 28.49
C ASP A 284 -21.58 13.67 27.18
N ALA A 285 -21.46 14.37 26.05
CA ALA A 285 -21.75 13.81 24.75
C ALA A 285 -20.61 12.87 24.26
N ILE A 286 -19.36 13.17 24.62
CA ILE A 286 -18.16 12.47 24.11
C ILE A 286 -17.63 11.44 25.11
N VAL A 287 -17.56 11.76 26.40
CA VAL A 287 -17.07 10.82 27.41
C VAL A 287 -17.98 9.60 27.53
N GLY A 288 -17.39 8.43 27.63
CA GLY A 288 -18.09 7.14 27.60
C GLY A 288 -18.49 6.67 26.20
N SER A 289 -18.19 7.44 25.14
CA SER A 289 -18.38 6.99 23.76
C SER A 289 -17.18 6.21 23.26
N TYR A 290 -17.40 5.45 22.19
CA TYR A 290 -16.31 4.88 21.37
C TYR A 290 -15.77 5.95 20.43
N LEU A 291 -14.44 6.07 20.37
CA LEU A 291 -13.71 6.93 19.44
C LEU A 291 -13.08 6.08 18.36
N TYR A 292 -13.22 6.50 17.11
CA TYR A 292 -12.72 5.82 15.94
C TYR A 292 -11.71 6.70 15.21
N GLU A 293 -10.55 6.14 14.92
CA GLU A 293 -9.54 6.75 14.07
C GLU A 293 -9.43 5.93 12.78
N PRO A 294 -9.82 6.49 11.63
CA PRO A 294 -9.73 5.81 10.34
C PRO A 294 -8.29 5.38 10.02
N ASN A 295 -8.15 4.27 9.32
CA ASN A 295 -6.85 3.79 8.87
C ASN A 295 -6.27 4.63 7.72
N ALA A 296 -4.99 4.39 7.38
CA ALA A 296 -4.26 5.19 6.42
C ALA A 296 -4.89 5.22 5.01
N SER A 297 -5.53 4.12 4.56
CA SER A 297 -6.18 4.09 3.25
C SER A 297 -7.42 5.00 3.19
N ILE A 298 -8.24 5.00 4.25
CA ILE A 298 -9.38 5.91 4.40
C ILE A 298 -8.92 7.37 4.45
N MET A 299 -7.85 7.64 5.21
CA MET A 299 -7.27 8.99 5.29
C MET A 299 -6.78 9.48 3.93
N LYS A 300 -6.16 8.60 3.14
CA LYS A 300 -5.70 8.91 1.78
C LYS A 300 -6.87 9.09 0.80
N ALA A 301 -7.94 8.29 0.95
CA ALA A 301 -9.14 8.39 0.13
C ALA A 301 -9.93 9.68 0.36
N GLY A 302 -9.94 10.19 1.60
CA GLY A 302 -10.75 11.34 1.98
C GLY A 302 -12.27 11.05 2.05
N CYS A 303 -12.70 9.80 2.08
CA CYS A 303 -14.09 9.34 1.96
C CYS A 303 -14.88 9.39 3.29
N PHE A 304 -14.72 10.48 4.05
CA PHE A 304 -15.24 10.58 5.41
C PHE A 304 -16.78 10.59 5.48
N GLN A 305 -17.45 11.13 4.48
CA GLN A 305 -18.92 11.13 4.40
C GLN A 305 -19.45 9.70 4.21
N ALA A 306 -18.98 9.00 3.22
CA ALA A 306 -19.37 7.61 2.96
C ALA A 306 -19.03 6.68 4.15
N LEU A 307 -17.89 6.94 4.82
CA LEU A 307 -17.51 6.22 6.03
C LEU A 307 -18.51 6.48 7.17
N ALA A 308 -18.83 7.75 7.44
CA ALA A 308 -19.73 8.15 8.53
C ALA A 308 -21.15 7.58 8.32
N GLU A 309 -21.65 7.66 7.10
CA GLU A 309 -22.96 7.12 6.75
C GLU A 309 -23.02 5.60 6.90
N LYS A 310 -22.06 4.88 6.33
CA LYS A 310 -22.04 3.41 6.37
C LYS A 310 -21.97 2.84 7.78
N TYR A 311 -21.21 3.49 8.66
CA TYR A 311 -20.98 3.00 10.02
C TYR A 311 -21.82 3.69 11.08
N GLY A 312 -22.65 4.67 10.71
CA GLY A 312 -23.53 5.39 11.64
C GLY A 312 -22.75 6.14 12.72
N VAL A 313 -21.60 6.73 12.36
CA VAL A 313 -20.72 7.45 13.30
C VAL A 313 -20.77 8.95 13.03
N SER A 314 -20.61 9.77 14.08
CA SER A 314 -20.55 11.23 13.99
C SER A 314 -19.12 11.74 14.07
N GLY A 315 -18.78 12.76 13.33
CA GLY A 315 -17.48 13.43 13.42
C GLY A 315 -17.31 14.13 14.77
N VAL A 316 -16.10 14.14 15.30
CA VAL A 316 -15.76 14.89 16.53
C VAL A 316 -15.64 16.40 16.23
N GLY A 317 -15.12 16.74 15.07
CA GLY A 317 -14.97 18.11 14.61
C GLY A 317 -14.49 18.17 13.17
N ARG A 318 -14.65 19.36 12.56
CA ARG A 318 -14.21 19.60 11.18
C ARG A 318 -12.70 19.34 11.06
N ASN A 319 -12.28 18.68 10.01
CA ASN A 319 -10.85 18.36 9.74
C ASN A 319 -10.13 17.55 10.83
N SER A 320 -10.82 17.10 11.88
CA SER A 320 -10.27 16.19 12.90
C SER A 320 -10.09 14.78 12.37
N HIS A 321 -11.00 14.36 11.49
CA HIS A 321 -11.06 13.00 10.94
C HIS A 321 -11.10 11.92 12.03
N LEU A 322 -11.69 12.26 13.17
CA LEU A 322 -12.02 11.37 14.27
C LEU A 322 -13.54 11.24 14.34
N PHE A 323 -14.01 10.07 14.69
CA PHE A 323 -15.44 9.79 14.78
C PHE A 323 -15.81 9.22 16.12
N VAL A 324 -17.07 9.40 16.53
CA VAL A 324 -17.59 8.86 17.78
C VAL A 324 -18.94 8.18 17.57
N SER A 325 -19.23 7.18 18.42
CA SER A 325 -20.54 6.55 18.54
C SER A 325 -20.78 6.11 19.98
N LYS A 326 -22.02 6.09 20.43
CA LYS A 326 -22.40 5.53 21.74
C LYS A 326 -22.40 4.00 21.73
N THR A 327 -22.52 3.39 20.56
CA THR A 327 -22.45 1.93 20.36
C THR A 327 -21.12 1.53 19.75
N ASP A 328 -20.62 0.34 20.10
CA ASP A 328 -19.38 -0.16 19.50
C ASP A 328 -19.62 -0.64 18.06
N VAL A 329 -18.87 -0.06 17.12
CA VAL A 329 -18.84 -0.44 15.70
C VAL A 329 -17.57 -1.25 15.45
N THR A 330 -17.66 -2.56 15.67
CA THR A 330 -16.52 -3.47 15.61
C THR A 330 -15.85 -3.56 14.23
N GLU A 331 -16.64 -3.42 13.16
CA GLU A 331 -16.19 -3.49 11.76
C GLU A 331 -15.64 -2.17 11.20
N PHE A 332 -15.49 -1.15 12.05
CA PHE A 332 -14.94 0.14 11.58
C PHE A 332 -13.50 -0.03 11.05
N PRO A 333 -13.20 0.47 9.85
CA PRO A 333 -11.87 0.30 9.23
C PRO A 333 -10.85 1.28 9.83
N GLY A 334 -10.32 0.95 10.99
CA GLY A 334 -9.40 1.79 11.73
C GLY A 334 -9.11 1.28 13.13
N ARG A 335 -8.71 2.19 14.00
CA ARG A 335 -8.47 1.91 15.42
C ARG A 335 -9.67 2.34 16.26
N ARG A 336 -10.01 1.55 17.26
CA ARG A 336 -11.13 1.80 18.16
C ARG A 336 -10.65 2.06 19.59
N PHE A 337 -11.27 3.02 20.25
CA PHE A 337 -10.96 3.41 21.62
C PHE A 337 -12.23 3.71 22.39
N VAL A 338 -12.15 3.73 23.71
CA VAL A 338 -13.20 4.27 24.60
C VAL A 338 -12.69 5.56 25.20
N VAL A 339 -13.49 6.63 25.15
CA VAL A 339 -13.16 7.92 25.77
C VAL A 339 -13.48 7.86 27.25
N GLU A 340 -12.46 7.88 28.10
CA GLU A 340 -12.61 7.84 29.56
C GLU A 340 -12.75 9.23 30.19
N ALA A 341 -12.09 10.23 29.59
CA ALA A 341 -12.17 11.62 30.06
C ALA A 341 -11.88 12.62 28.93
N MET A 342 -12.29 13.84 29.11
CA MET A 342 -11.98 14.98 28.26
C MET A 342 -11.44 16.14 29.11
N SER A 343 -10.49 16.88 28.57
CA SER A 343 -9.92 18.08 29.21
C SER A 343 -9.71 19.15 28.16
N THR A 344 -10.00 20.40 28.48
CA THR A 344 -9.50 21.55 27.71
C THR A 344 -8.01 21.75 27.95
N MET A 345 -7.41 22.76 27.30
CA MET A 345 -6.01 23.13 27.56
C MET A 345 -5.80 23.92 28.85
N ASN A 346 -6.83 24.04 29.72
CA ASN A 346 -6.75 24.68 31.01
C ASN A 346 -5.84 23.89 31.96
N LYS A 347 -4.89 24.56 32.61
CA LYS A 347 -3.88 23.91 33.48
C LYS A 347 -4.49 23.14 34.66
N LYS A 348 -5.59 23.65 35.23
CA LYS A 348 -6.26 22.99 36.39
C LYS A 348 -6.95 21.70 35.95
N GLU A 349 -7.66 21.77 34.85
CA GLU A 349 -8.35 20.61 34.26
C GLU A 349 -7.35 19.54 33.82
N LEU A 350 -6.31 19.92 33.07
CA LEU A 350 -5.24 19.00 32.66
C LEU A 350 -4.61 18.29 33.84
N LYS A 351 -4.28 19.06 34.90
CA LYS A 351 -3.67 18.47 36.11
C LYS A 351 -4.60 17.46 36.77
N ARG A 352 -5.91 17.73 36.80
CA ARG A 352 -6.92 16.82 37.37
C ARG A 352 -7.05 15.57 36.50
N THR A 353 -7.26 15.76 35.21
CA THR A 353 -7.55 14.67 34.25
C THR A 353 -6.35 13.75 34.02
N LEU A 354 -5.14 14.29 34.07
CA LEU A 354 -3.89 13.53 33.82
C LEU A 354 -3.13 13.18 35.10
N ALA A 355 -3.72 13.36 36.29
CA ALA A 355 -3.01 13.24 37.58
C ALA A 355 -2.23 11.94 37.79
N ASN A 356 -2.77 10.82 37.31
CA ASN A 356 -2.19 9.47 37.46
C ASN A 356 -1.55 8.93 36.18
N ILE A 357 -1.41 9.76 35.13
CA ILE A 357 -0.87 9.34 33.84
C ILE A 357 0.57 9.81 33.72
N THR A 358 1.51 8.89 33.66
CA THR A 358 2.95 9.17 33.51
C THR A 358 3.47 8.85 32.09
N LYS A 359 2.73 7.99 31.36
CA LYS A 359 3.03 7.55 29.99
C LYS A 359 1.76 7.60 29.15
N ALA A 360 1.86 8.01 27.89
CA ALA A 360 0.74 7.96 26.96
C ALA A 360 1.20 7.97 25.51
N ASN A 361 0.42 7.32 24.66
CA ASN A 361 0.51 7.41 23.20
C ASN A 361 -0.26 8.66 22.76
N ILE A 362 0.42 9.65 22.20
CA ILE A 362 -0.18 10.94 21.85
C ILE A 362 -0.39 11.00 20.33
N THR A 363 -1.60 11.34 19.91
CA THR A 363 -1.99 11.65 18.54
C THR A 363 -2.55 13.08 18.47
N THR A 364 -2.18 13.83 17.45
CA THR A 364 -2.75 15.17 17.17
C THR A 364 -3.55 15.12 15.88
N ARG A 365 -4.78 15.66 15.91
CA ARG A 365 -5.68 15.77 14.75
C ARG A 365 -6.30 17.16 14.73
N ASN A 366 -5.96 17.98 13.72
CA ASN A 366 -6.41 19.37 13.66
C ASN A 366 -6.17 20.12 14.98
N PHE A 367 -4.93 20.13 15.46
CA PHE A 367 -4.56 20.70 16.76
C PHE A 367 -3.35 21.62 16.60
N PRO A 368 -3.29 22.77 17.33
CA PRO A 368 -2.25 23.79 17.11
C PRO A 368 -0.85 23.40 17.60
N LEU A 369 -0.72 22.31 18.38
CA LEU A 369 0.58 21.84 18.88
C LEU A 369 0.91 20.49 18.26
N SER A 370 2.19 20.29 17.96
CA SER A 370 2.73 18.97 17.56
C SER A 370 2.74 17.97 18.72
N VAL A 371 2.85 16.67 18.40
CA VAL A 371 3.01 15.61 19.41
C VAL A 371 4.21 15.87 20.34
N ALA A 372 5.33 16.34 19.78
CA ALA A 372 6.54 16.62 20.58
C ALA A 372 6.34 17.77 21.58
N GLU A 373 5.68 18.85 21.14
CA GLU A 373 5.36 20.01 22.00
C GLU A 373 4.36 19.63 23.09
N LEU A 374 3.30 18.86 22.76
CA LEU A 374 2.34 18.35 23.75
C LEU A 374 3.02 17.46 24.76
N ARG A 375 3.84 16.51 24.33
CA ARG A 375 4.56 15.60 25.21
C ARG A 375 5.43 16.36 26.22
N LYS A 376 6.15 17.38 25.76
CA LYS A 376 6.96 18.25 26.60
C LYS A 376 6.10 19.05 27.60
N ARG A 377 4.97 19.64 27.11
CA ARG A 377 4.05 20.45 27.93
C ARG A 377 3.34 19.62 29.00
N LEU A 378 2.91 18.41 28.66
CA LEU A 378 2.22 17.49 29.56
C LEU A 378 3.18 16.69 30.45
N LYS A 379 4.50 16.71 30.16
CA LYS A 379 5.54 15.96 30.87
C LYS A 379 5.30 14.45 30.90
N LEU A 380 4.80 13.90 29.82
CA LEU A 380 4.49 12.47 29.68
C LEU A 380 5.60 11.74 28.93
N LYS A 381 5.87 10.50 29.33
CA LYS A 381 6.72 9.56 28.58
C LYS A 381 5.91 8.90 27.46
N ASP A 382 6.59 8.36 26.47
CA ASP A 382 5.97 7.62 25.39
C ASP A 382 5.54 6.21 25.81
N GLY A 383 4.45 5.69 25.20
CA GLY A 383 3.95 4.34 25.41
C GLY A 383 2.95 4.22 26.55
N GLY A 384 2.71 2.98 27.00
CA GLY A 384 1.67 2.63 27.97
C GLY A 384 0.32 2.37 27.32
N ASP A 385 -0.72 2.17 28.15
CA ASP A 385 -2.06 1.75 27.71
C ASP A 385 -3.03 2.91 27.52
N VAL A 386 -2.58 4.14 27.84
CA VAL A 386 -3.37 5.36 27.67
C VAL A 386 -3.06 5.99 26.32
N TYR A 387 -4.12 6.40 25.63
CA TYR A 387 -4.05 7.13 24.35
C TYR A 387 -4.63 8.52 24.55
N LEU A 388 -3.91 9.55 24.12
CA LEU A 388 -4.35 10.94 24.15
C LEU A 388 -4.56 11.43 22.72
N PHE A 389 -5.81 11.81 22.41
CA PHE A 389 -6.13 12.46 21.15
C PHE A 389 -6.32 13.94 21.41
N ALA A 390 -5.38 14.76 20.95
CA ALA A 390 -5.51 16.22 20.96
C ALA A 390 -6.17 16.66 19.66
N THR A 391 -7.34 17.27 19.76
CA THR A 391 -8.16 17.60 18.61
C THR A 391 -8.97 18.88 18.80
N THR A 392 -9.57 19.36 17.71
CA THR A 392 -10.49 20.47 17.69
C THR A 392 -11.90 19.93 17.46
N LEU A 393 -12.84 20.31 18.33
CA LEU A 393 -14.24 19.91 18.26
C LEU A 393 -15.03 20.71 17.22
N ALA A 394 -16.33 20.45 17.07
CA ALA A 394 -17.19 21.10 16.10
C ALA A 394 -17.43 22.60 16.39
N ASP A 395 -17.30 23.00 17.65
CA ASP A 395 -17.38 24.40 18.15
C ASP A 395 -16.04 25.12 18.17
N ASP A 396 -15.01 24.59 17.50
CA ASP A 396 -13.63 25.07 17.45
C ASP A 396 -12.86 25.02 18.78
N SER A 397 -13.40 24.39 19.82
CA SER A 397 -12.70 24.21 21.08
C SER A 397 -11.58 23.15 20.96
N HIS A 398 -10.43 23.42 21.60
CA HIS A 398 -9.29 22.55 21.63
C HIS A 398 -9.30 21.65 22.86
N VAL A 399 -9.37 20.35 22.67
CA VAL A 399 -9.47 19.37 23.75
C VAL A 399 -8.44 18.26 23.64
N ILE A 400 -8.22 17.58 24.77
CA ILE A 400 -7.51 16.32 24.86
C ILE A 400 -8.51 15.26 25.34
N LEU A 401 -8.74 14.26 24.51
CA LEU A 401 -9.50 13.07 24.82
C LEU A 401 -8.55 12.02 25.41
N VAL A 402 -8.86 11.55 26.60
CA VAL A 402 -8.14 10.47 27.28
C VAL A 402 -8.85 9.17 26.98
N CYS A 403 -8.17 8.24 26.34
CA CYS A 403 -8.78 7.04 25.79
C CYS A 403 -8.01 5.78 26.18
N LYS A 404 -8.70 4.65 26.18
CA LYS A 404 -8.13 3.30 26.17
C LYS A 404 -8.54 2.57 24.90
N LYS A 405 -7.74 1.60 24.43
CA LYS A 405 -8.16 0.72 23.36
C LYS A 405 -9.47 0.03 23.71
N ALA A 406 -10.40 -0.01 22.79
CA ALA A 406 -11.55 -0.90 22.89
C ALA A 406 -11.08 -2.35 22.65
N ASN A 407 -11.65 -3.29 23.38
CA ASN A 407 -11.34 -4.71 23.28
C ASN A 407 -11.83 -5.31 21.96
#